data_d2cd73686fe405d96e02760da31c46f6
#
_entry.id   d2cd73686fe405d96e02760da31c46f6
#
_cell.length_a   1.000
_cell.length_b   1.000
_cell.length_c   1.000
_cell.angle_alpha   90.00
_cell.angle_beta   90.00
_cell.angle_gamma   90.00
#
_symmetry.space_group_name_H-M   'P 1'
#
loop_
_entity.id
_entity.type
_entity.pdbx_description
1 polymer ?
#
loop_
_entity_poly.entity_id
_entity_poly.type
_entity_poly.pdbx_seq_one_letter_code
_entity_poly.pdbx_strand_id
1 'polypeptide(L)'
;MGILGIFNRNEVRKKENLEKAVQDYFRMLNAYSPAFRTFEGSVYEMEQTRAAIHAFANHASKLVATVKGAAAGEAFKGMLKYQPNPLMNTSQYLYRIATFYKASNTSFIVPLYDKFGTITGFYPLNTDKCEIRQDKEGTAYLRYEIKDGVYAAIELERAGRMVNMQYDSEIFGASNRCMLPTMQMISQQAQSVMEGAKNAASLRFMARIATVLKPEQLKEERKRFTEENLGADNNNGVLLFDEKYEDVKQISSTPYAVPDAQMEQIRQNVFDYFGVNSNILQNKFTSQEWEAFYEGAIEPFAVQLSQVHTSMVFSTRQVGFGNEILWTGDRLHHMSTAEKTTLIATLFDRGFITHNEGREILNMAPVEGGDKFYIRKEYAETLTESVEDENEEGIFDNNSGS
;
A
#
# COMPACT_ATOMS: atom_id res chain seq x y z
N MET A 1 22.73 14.09 -8.69
CA MET A 1 23.25 12.75 -9.11
C MET A 1 22.06 11.92 -9.51
N GLY A 2 21.97 11.49 -10.79
CA GLY A 2 20.85 10.67 -11.26
C GLY A 2 20.95 9.23 -10.75
N ILE A 3 19.85 8.48 -10.87
CA ILE A 3 19.73 7.05 -10.54
C ILE A 3 20.91 6.21 -11.04
N LEU A 4 21.55 6.62 -12.16
CA LEU A 4 22.77 6.00 -12.71
C LEU A 4 24.01 6.11 -11.80
N GLY A 5 24.02 7.00 -10.84
CA GLY A 5 25.12 7.08 -9.86
C GLY A 5 24.97 6.08 -8.70
N ILE A 6 23.80 5.52 -8.53
CA ILE A 6 23.48 4.50 -7.51
C ILE A 6 23.94 3.13 -7.99
N PHE A 7 23.80 2.87 -9.28
CA PHE A 7 24.29 1.65 -9.91
C PHE A 7 25.69 1.93 -10.46
N ASN A 8 26.69 1.24 -9.95
CA ASN A 8 28.09 1.45 -10.30
C ASN A 8 28.29 1.40 -11.83
N ARG A 9 28.74 2.49 -12.43
CA ARG A 9 28.91 2.68 -13.88
C ARG A 9 29.71 1.54 -14.58
N ASN A 10 30.62 0.92 -13.86
CA ASN A 10 31.44 -0.19 -14.39
C ASN A 10 30.69 -1.53 -14.36
N GLU A 11 29.77 -1.74 -13.42
CA GLU A 11 28.90 -2.92 -13.41
C GLU A 11 27.81 -2.80 -14.47
N VAL A 12 27.26 -1.60 -14.68
CA VAL A 12 26.30 -1.34 -15.76
C VAL A 12 26.95 -1.62 -17.12
N ARG A 13 28.19 -1.14 -17.37
CA ARG A 13 28.90 -1.41 -18.63
C ARG A 13 29.33 -2.87 -18.83
N LYS A 14 29.73 -3.56 -17.77
CA LYS A 14 30.00 -5.01 -17.83
C LYS A 14 28.73 -5.79 -18.11
N LYS A 15 27.60 -5.34 -17.59
CA LYS A 15 26.29 -5.93 -17.83
C LYS A 15 25.74 -5.64 -19.23
N GLU A 16 25.96 -4.46 -19.81
CA GLU A 16 25.60 -4.13 -21.20
C GLU A 16 26.30 -5.05 -22.21
N ASN A 17 27.57 -5.41 -21.97
CA ASN A 17 28.28 -6.38 -22.82
C ASN A 17 27.81 -7.81 -22.58
N LEU A 18 27.43 -8.16 -21.37
CA LEU A 18 26.79 -9.43 -21.04
C LEU A 18 25.38 -9.51 -21.67
N GLU A 19 24.61 -8.42 -21.64
CA GLU A 19 23.26 -8.38 -22.20
C GLU A 19 23.22 -8.69 -23.72
N LYS A 20 24.18 -8.19 -24.48
CA LYS A 20 24.29 -8.54 -25.91
C LYS A 20 24.59 -10.03 -26.16
N ALA A 21 25.42 -10.64 -25.32
CA ALA A 21 25.70 -12.06 -25.38
C ALA A 21 24.58 -12.93 -24.81
N VAL A 22 23.82 -12.37 -23.87
CA VAL A 22 22.78 -13.01 -23.07
C VAL A 22 21.41 -12.96 -23.74
N GLN A 23 21.10 -11.92 -24.54
CA GLN A 23 19.86 -11.85 -25.32
C GLN A 23 19.59 -13.09 -26.18
N ASP A 24 20.68 -13.71 -26.69
CA ASP A 24 20.55 -14.91 -27.51
C ASP A 24 20.36 -16.21 -26.70
N TYR A 25 20.56 -16.17 -25.38
CA TYR A 25 20.58 -17.34 -24.50
C TYR A 25 19.45 -17.42 -23.47
N PHE A 26 18.76 -16.32 -23.18
CA PHE A 26 17.67 -16.33 -22.20
C PHE A 26 16.35 -16.77 -22.81
N ARG A 27 15.63 -17.63 -22.08
CA ARG A 27 14.22 -17.90 -22.32
C ARG A 27 13.41 -17.05 -21.36
N MET A 28 12.31 -16.48 -21.83
CA MET A 28 11.25 -16.02 -20.94
C MET A 28 10.76 -17.23 -20.16
N LEU A 29 10.82 -17.19 -18.85
CA LEU A 29 10.06 -18.10 -18.01
C LEU A 29 8.60 -17.93 -18.37
N ASN A 30 7.92 -19.05 -18.69
CA ASN A 30 6.56 -19.05 -19.19
C ASN A 30 5.70 -17.99 -18.50
N ALA A 31 5.64 -16.92 -19.18
CA ALA A 31 4.55 -16.01 -19.39
C ALA A 31 3.58 -15.78 -18.24
N TYR A 32 4.04 -15.34 -17.11
CA TYR A 32 3.27 -14.35 -16.45
C TYR A 32 3.79 -12.96 -16.87
N SER A 33 3.47 -12.57 -18.08
CA SER A 33 3.25 -11.15 -18.33
C SER A 33 1.98 -10.86 -17.55
N PRO A 34 2.01 -10.05 -16.48
CA PRO A 34 0.79 -9.47 -16.01
C PRO A 34 0.25 -8.70 -17.20
N ALA A 35 -0.68 -9.30 -17.92
CA ALA A 35 -1.38 -8.59 -18.95
C ALA A 35 -2.34 -7.64 -18.24
N PHE A 36 -1.78 -6.68 -17.49
CA PHE A 36 -2.40 -5.40 -17.23
C PHE A 36 -2.49 -4.68 -18.57
N ARG A 37 -3.21 -5.29 -19.48
CA ARG A 37 -3.81 -4.54 -20.55
C ARG A 37 -4.90 -3.76 -19.87
N THR A 38 -4.56 -2.54 -19.55
CA THR A 38 -5.40 -1.40 -19.58
C THR A 38 -6.84 -1.79 -19.98
N PHE A 39 -7.64 -1.99 -19.05
CA PHE A 39 -8.83 -1.19 -18.98
C PHE A 39 -8.37 0.22 -19.26
N GLU A 40 -8.61 0.86 -20.34
CA GLU A 40 -7.93 2.12 -20.60
C GLU A 40 -7.65 2.94 -19.33
N GLY A 41 -7.04 2.33 -18.36
CA GLY A 41 -6.70 2.74 -17.02
C GLY A 41 -6.31 1.54 -16.16
N SER A 42 -5.14 1.55 -15.52
CA SER A 42 -4.73 0.52 -14.56
C SER A 42 -5.65 0.51 -13.34
N VAL A 43 -5.67 -0.59 -12.56
CA VAL A 43 -6.41 -0.67 -11.28
C VAL A 43 -6.10 0.54 -10.38
N TYR A 44 -4.90 1.05 -10.44
CA TYR A 44 -4.46 2.21 -9.66
C TYR A 44 -4.97 3.57 -10.22
N GLU A 45 -5.52 3.62 -11.43
CA GLU A 45 -6.02 4.86 -12.03
C GLU A 45 -7.46 5.21 -11.66
N MET A 46 -8.22 4.25 -11.15
CA MET A 46 -9.55 4.54 -10.63
C MET A 46 -9.49 5.17 -9.24
N GLU A 47 -10.37 6.12 -9.00
CA GLU A 47 -10.44 6.87 -7.74
C GLU A 47 -10.66 5.95 -6.53
N GLN A 48 -11.64 5.05 -6.60
CA GLN A 48 -12.02 4.17 -5.50
C GLN A 48 -10.92 3.17 -5.16
N THR A 49 -10.33 2.54 -6.16
CA THR A 49 -9.24 1.59 -5.96
C THR A 49 -7.98 2.29 -5.46
N ARG A 50 -7.68 3.47 -6.01
CA ARG A 50 -6.55 4.29 -5.55
C ARG A 50 -6.74 4.72 -4.09
N ALA A 51 -7.95 5.11 -3.68
CA ALA A 51 -8.25 5.48 -2.30
C ALA A 51 -8.05 4.30 -1.35
N ALA A 52 -8.51 3.10 -1.70
CA ALA A 52 -8.32 1.88 -0.91
C ALA A 52 -6.83 1.51 -0.78
N ILE A 53 -6.09 1.51 -1.90
CA ILE A 53 -4.65 1.24 -1.91
C ILE A 53 -3.88 2.30 -1.13
N HIS A 54 -4.26 3.59 -1.27
CA HIS A 54 -3.65 4.68 -0.52
C HIS A 54 -3.84 4.51 0.99
N ALA A 55 -5.05 4.17 1.46
CA ALA A 55 -5.32 3.94 2.87
C ALA A 55 -4.42 2.83 3.44
N PHE A 56 -4.33 1.69 2.75
CA PHE A 56 -3.43 0.61 3.13
C PHE A 56 -1.96 1.07 3.14
N ALA A 57 -1.48 1.68 2.06
CA ALA A 57 -0.09 2.11 1.92
C ALA A 57 0.30 3.19 2.95
N ASN A 58 -0.62 4.08 3.28
CA ASN A 58 -0.41 5.11 4.29
C ASN A 58 -0.22 4.52 5.69
N HIS A 59 -0.98 3.48 6.06
CA HIS A 59 -0.77 2.78 7.33
C HIS A 59 0.48 1.91 7.30
N ALA A 60 0.75 1.19 6.21
CA ALA A 60 1.97 0.41 6.05
C ALA A 60 3.25 1.27 6.09
N SER A 61 3.19 2.52 5.63
CA SER A 61 4.32 3.45 5.64
C SER A 61 4.76 3.91 7.03
N LYS A 62 3.97 3.61 8.06
CA LYS A 62 4.26 3.94 9.47
C LYS A 62 5.00 2.81 10.20
N LEU A 63 5.28 1.68 9.53
CA LEU A 63 6.06 0.60 10.12
C LEU A 63 7.48 1.05 10.41
N VAL A 64 8.03 0.57 11.52
CA VAL A 64 9.38 0.88 11.98
C VAL A 64 10.25 -0.37 11.91
N ALA A 65 11.47 -0.22 11.40
CA ALA A 65 12.45 -1.29 11.34
C ALA A 65 13.17 -1.45 12.68
N THR A 66 13.19 -2.67 13.20
CA THR A 66 14.03 -3.10 14.30
C THR A 66 14.99 -4.19 13.81
N VAL A 67 16.28 -3.95 13.90
CA VAL A 67 17.31 -4.92 13.50
C VAL A 67 17.89 -5.54 14.75
N LYS A 68 17.68 -6.85 14.91
CA LYS A 68 18.24 -7.64 16.02
C LYS A 68 19.53 -8.35 15.60
N GLY A 69 20.35 -8.66 16.59
CA GLY A 69 21.63 -9.34 16.42
C GLY A 69 22.79 -8.39 16.13
N ALA A 70 24.00 -8.94 16.16
CA ALA A 70 25.26 -8.17 16.07
C ALA A 70 25.84 -8.09 14.65
N ALA A 71 25.24 -8.80 13.67
CA ALA A 71 25.80 -8.87 12.32
C ALA A 71 25.59 -7.59 11.50
N ALA A 72 24.60 -6.78 11.86
CA ALA A 72 24.33 -5.50 11.20
C ALA A 72 24.92 -4.34 12.01
N GLY A 73 25.74 -3.51 11.37
CA GLY A 73 26.30 -2.31 11.99
C GLY A 73 25.28 -1.19 12.19
N GLU A 74 25.60 -0.22 13.04
CA GLU A 74 24.71 0.91 13.35
C GLU A 74 24.35 1.76 12.12
N ALA A 75 25.29 1.91 11.18
CA ALA A 75 25.03 2.62 9.91
C ALA A 75 23.92 1.95 9.10
N PHE A 76 23.88 0.62 9.06
CA PHE A 76 22.82 -0.13 8.38
C PHE A 76 21.47 0.03 9.09
N LYS A 77 21.45 -0.03 10.43
CA LYS A 77 20.24 0.22 11.23
C LYS A 77 19.68 1.61 10.98
N GLY A 78 20.56 2.63 10.98
CA GLY A 78 20.22 4.01 10.68
C GLY A 78 19.65 4.18 9.25
N MET A 79 20.26 3.51 8.27
CA MET A 79 19.81 3.52 6.89
C MET A 79 18.37 2.98 6.78
N LEU A 80 18.07 1.82 7.34
CA LEU A 80 16.70 1.25 7.33
C LEU A 80 15.69 2.13 8.06
N LYS A 81 16.12 2.76 9.16
CA LYS A 81 15.23 3.59 9.97
C LYS A 81 14.84 4.91 9.28
N TYR A 82 15.76 5.52 8.52
CA TYR A 82 15.55 6.87 8.02
C TYR A 82 15.55 7.00 6.50
N GLN A 83 16.48 6.36 5.81
CA GLN A 83 16.69 6.56 4.37
C GLN A 83 17.24 5.30 3.68
N PRO A 84 16.37 4.36 3.28
CA PRO A 84 16.78 3.11 2.62
C PRO A 84 17.45 3.31 1.27
N ASN A 85 17.28 4.45 0.63
CA ASN A 85 17.99 4.82 -0.60
C ASN A 85 18.08 6.35 -0.76
N PRO A 86 18.96 6.86 -1.63
CA PRO A 86 19.17 8.32 -1.80
C PRO A 86 17.96 9.11 -2.28
N LEU A 87 16.94 8.44 -2.81
CA LEU A 87 15.75 9.09 -3.41
C LEU A 87 14.52 9.07 -2.50
N MET A 88 14.50 8.20 -1.49
CA MET A 88 13.32 7.97 -0.66
C MET A 88 13.71 7.83 0.80
N ASN A 89 12.94 8.46 1.68
CA ASN A 89 12.94 8.14 3.10
C ASN A 89 12.19 6.82 3.35
N THR A 90 12.27 6.29 4.57
CA THR A 90 11.68 4.99 4.92
C THR A 90 10.16 4.98 4.72
N SER A 91 9.45 6.04 5.08
CA SER A 91 8.01 6.13 4.88
C SER A 91 7.63 6.08 3.39
N GLN A 92 8.34 6.82 2.52
CA GLN A 92 8.12 6.79 1.06
C GLN A 92 8.46 5.43 0.46
N TYR A 93 9.52 4.80 0.94
CA TYR A 93 9.95 3.47 0.53
C TYR A 93 8.88 2.42 0.84
N LEU A 94 8.39 2.38 2.07
CA LEU A 94 7.33 1.48 2.51
C LEU A 94 6.01 1.73 1.78
N TYR A 95 5.63 3.00 1.64
CA TYR A 95 4.44 3.40 0.89
C TYR A 95 4.46 2.85 -0.53
N ARG A 96 5.61 2.96 -1.21
CA ARG A 96 5.77 2.50 -2.58
C ARG A 96 5.70 0.98 -2.70
N ILE A 97 6.35 0.24 -1.78
CA ILE A 97 6.25 -1.23 -1.72
C ILE A 97 4.79 -1.65 -1.50
N ALA A 98 4.12 -1.04 -0.52
CA ALA A 98 2.73 -1.34 -0.18
C ALA A 98 1.78 -1.03 -1.35
N THR A 99 2.03 0.05 -2.08
CA THR A 99 1.28 0.39 -3.29
C THR A 99 1.43 -0.69 -4.36
N PHE A 100 2.66 -1.11 -4.68
CA PHE A 100 2.87 -2.18 -5.66
C PHE A 100 2.31 -3.52 -5.19
N TYR A 101 2.47 -3.84 -3.90
CA TYR A 101 1.92 -5.03 -3.28
C TYR A 101 0.41 -5.17 -3.44
N LYS A 102 -0.34 -4.07 -3.38
CA LYS A 102 -1.80 -4.06 -3.58
C LYS A 102 -2.21 -3.84 -5.04
N ALA A 103 -1.52 -2.97 -5.78
CA ALA A 103 -1.87 -2.64 -7.15
C ALA A 103 -1.55 -3.77 -8.13
N SER A 104 -0.39 -4.42 -7.97
CA SER A 104 0.11 -5.47 -8.87
C SER A 104 0.16 -6.85 -8.20
N ASN A 105 -0.27 -6.96 -6.94
CA ASN A 105 -0.15 -8.15 -6.09
C ASN A 105 1.28 -8.73 -6.02
N THR A 106 2.27 -7.98 -6.49
CA THR A 106 3.69 -8.33 -6.45
C THR A 106 4.51 -7.05 -6.36
N SER A 107 5.50 -7.04 -5.49
CA SER A 107 6.49 -5.98 -5.39
C SER A 107 7.88 -6.58 -5.29
N PHE A 108 8.79 -6.12 -6.13
CA PHE A 108 10.20 -6.52 -6.05
C PHE A 108 11.01 -5.46 -5.33
N ILE A 109 11.99 -5.93 -4.57
CA ILE A 109 12.94 -5.09 -3.84
C ILE A 109 14.33 -5.51 -4.27
N VAL A 110 15.16 -4.59 -4.73
CA VAL A 110 16.55 -4.88 -5.08
C VAL A 110 17.49 -4.24 -4.07
N PRO A 111 18.48 -4.99 -3.58
CA PRO A 111 19.54 -4.43 -2.74
C PRO A 111 20.48 -3.57 -3.58
N LEU A 112 20.93 -2.47 -3.01
CA LEU A 112 21.95 -1.60 -3.58
C LEU A 112 23.29 -1.95 -2.93
N TYR A 113 24.30 -2.18 -3.75
CA TYR A 113 25.64 -2.57 -3.28
C TYR A 113 26.65 -1.45 -3.48
N ASP A 114 27.60 -1.36 -2.57
CA ASP A 114 28.81 -0.56 -2.75
C ASP A 114 29.85 -1.29 -3.63
N LYS A 115 31.04 -0.70 -3.75
CA LYS A 115 32.15 -1.28 -4.51
C LYS A 115 32.69 -2.58 -3.90
N PHE A 116 32.41 -2.82 -2.63
CA PHE A 116 32.89 -3.97 -1.88
C PHE A 116 31.85 -5.09 -1.78
N GLY A 117 30.66 -4.88 -2.35
CA GLY A 117 29.56 -5.85 -2.30
C GLY A 117 28.73 -5.76 -1.00
N THR A 118 28.90 -4.69 -0.21
CA THR A 118 28.09 -4.46 0.99
C THR A 118 26.77 -3.79 0.60
N ILE A 119 25.68 -4.21 1.24
CA ILE A 119 24.37 -3.60 1.02
C ILE A 119 24.35 -2.21 1.64
N THR A 120 24.12 -1.20 0.81
CA THR A 120 24.02 0.22 1.19
C THR A 120 22.61 0.76 1.14
N GLY A 121 21.65 -0.05 0.67
CA GLY A 121 20.26 0.35 0.59
C GLY A 121 19.39 -0.63 -0.15
N PHE A 122 18.13 -0.23 -0.32
CA PHE A 122 17.10 -1.00 -1.01
C PHE A 122 16.28 -0.12 -1.94
N TYR A 123 15.89 -0.65 -3.08
CA TYR A 123 15.06 0.07 -4.05
C TYR A 123 13.85 -0.77 -4.45
N PRO A 124 12.63 -0.23 -4.33
CA PRO A 124 11.41 -0.93 -4.74
C PRO A 124 11.20 -0.76 -6.24
N LEU A 125 10.92 -1.84 -6.94
CA LEU A 125 10.71 -1.86 -8.38
C LEU A 125 9.23 -1.95 -8.73
N ASN A 126 8.86 -1.25 -9.80
CA ASN A 126 7.56 -1.43 -10.43
C ASN A 126 7.56 -2.74 -11.21
N THR A 127 6.62 -3.63 -10.87
CA THR A 127 6.47 -4.96 -11.49
C THR A 127 6.25 -4.88 -13.00
N ASP A 128 5.57 -3.84 -13.49
CA ASP A 128 5.31 -3.62 -14.92
C ASP A 128 6.59 -3.40 -15.76
N LYS A 129 7.68 -3.01 -15.09
CA LYS A 129 8.99 -2.79 -15.68
C LYS A 129 9.98 -3.94 -15.42
N CYS A 130 9.47 -5.05 -14.90
CA CYS A 130 10.27 -6.22 -14.53
C CYS A 130 9.95 -7.40 -15.45
N GLU A 131 10.99 -8.13 -15.84
CA GLU A 131 10.91 -9.39 -16.58
C GLU A 131 11.69 -10.45 -15.83
N ILE A 132 11.17 -11.67 -15.78
CA ILE A 132 11.95 -12.83 -15.29
C ILE A 132 12.50 -13.57 -16.48
N ARG A 133 13.79 -13.80 -16.47
CA ARG A 133 14.50 -14.53 -17.49
C ARG A 133 15.32 -15.64 -16.86
N GLN A 134 15.50 -16.73 -17.58
CA GLN A 134 16.30 -17.87 -17.16
C GLN A 134 17.45 -18.07 -18.13
N ASP A 135 18.64 -18.31 -17.61
CA ASP A 135 19.80 -18.67 -18.44
C ASP A 135 19.79 -20.15 -18.86
N LYS A 136 20.81 -20.58 -19.59
CA LYS A 136 20.94 -21.96 -20.02
C LYS A 136 21.18 -22.94 -18.86
N GLU A 137 21.70 -22.47 -17.77
CA GLU A 137 22.04 -23.24 -16.60
C GLU A 137 20.83 -23.39 -15.67
N GLY A 138 19.70 -22.71 -15.96
CA GLY A 138 18.47 -22.76 -15.19
C GLY A 138 18.36 -21.66 -14.13
N THR A 139 19.35 -20.77 -14.00
CA THR A 139 19.32 -19.67 -13.03
C THR A 139 18.34 -18.60 -13.48
N ALA A 140 17.42 -18.24 -12.58
CA ALA A 140 16.44 -17.20 -12.85
C ALA A 140 16.98 -15.81 -12.48
N TYR A 141 16.75 -14.84 -13.36
CA TYR A 141 17.14 -13.45 -13.19
C TYR A 141 15.94 -12.52 -13.26
N LEU A 142 15.89 -11.56 -12.35
CA LEU A 142 15.00 -10.42 -12.42
C LEU A 142 15.67 -9.33 -13.26
N ARG A 143 15.19 -9.12 -14.48
CA ARG A 143 15.57 -8.02 -15.37
C ARG A 143 14.62 -6.85 -15.15
N TYR A 144 15.14 -5.66 -14.98
CA TYR A 144 14.33 -4.46 -14.77
C TYR A 144 14.92 -3.25 -15.49
N GLU A 145 14.03 -2.37 -15.90
CA GLU A 145 14.38 -1.11 -16.55
C GLU A 145 14.76 -0.05 -15.52
N ILE A 146 15.95 0.52 -15.64
CA ILE A 146 16.43 1.63 -14.80
C ILE A 146 16.01 2.98 -15.39
N LYS A 147 16.15 3.10 -16.71
CA LYS A 147 15.83 4.27 -17.50
C LYS A 147 15.54 3.78 -18.93
N ASP A 148 14.84 4.61 -19.70
CA ASP A 148 14.43 4.29 -21.08
C ASP A 148 15.52 3.53 -21.86
N GLY A 149 15.28 2.24 -22.10
CA GLY A 149 16.19 1.36 -22.82
C GLY A 149 17.42 0.86 -22.04
N VAL A 150 17.63 1.24 -20.79
CA VAL A 150 18.72 0.76 -19.94
C VAL A 150 18.21 -0.23 -18.91
N TYR A 151 18.68 -1.45 -19.01
CA TYR A 151 18.25 -2.56 -18.15
C TYR A 151 19.38 -3.00 -17.22
N ALA A 152 19.01 -3.45 -16.03
CA ALA A 152 19.84 -4.20 -15.12
C ALA A 152 19.22 -5.58 -14.86
N ALA A 153 20.03 -6.52 -14.43
CA ALA A 153 19.57 -7.84 -14.02
C ALA A 153 20.23 -8.23 -12.70
N ILE A 154 19.48 -8.90 -11.86
CA ILE A 154 19.94 -9.49 -10.61
C ILE A 154 19.40 -10.92 -10.53
N GLU A 155 20.14 -11.84 -9.93
CA GLU A 155 19.63 -13.17 -9.61
C GLU A 155 18.34 -13.04 -8.80
N LEU A 156 17.32 -13.80 -9.18
CA LEU A 156 16.00 -13.71 -8.54
C LEU A 156 16.05 -14.02 -7.04
N GLU A 157 16.95 -14.91 -6.63
CA GLU A 157 17.17 -15.30 -5.25
C GLU A 157 17.71 -14.14 -4.38
N ARG A 158 18.43 -13.19 -5.00
CA ARG A 158 18.99 -12.03 -4.32
C ARG A 158 18.04 -10.83 -4.28
N ALA A 159 16.95 -10.89 -5.07
CA ALA A 159 15.92 -9.88 -5.06
C ALA A 159 14.85 -10.23 -4.02
N GLY A 160 14.47 -9.26 -3.22
CA GLY A 160 13.32 -9.38 -2.32
C GLY A 160 12.03 -9.45 -3.11
N ARG A 161 11.12 -10.31 -2.70
CA ARG A 161 9.85 -10.53 -3.35
C ARG A 161 8.72 -10.52 -2.35
N MET A 162 7.82 -9.57 -2.49
CA MET A 162 6.59 -9.44 -1.72
C MET A 162 5.43 -9.86 -2.62
N VAL A 163 4.65 -10.85 -2.20
CA VAL A 163 3.54 -11.40 -3.01
C VAL A 163 2.25 -11.38 -2.20
N ASN A 164 1.21 -10.76 -2.78
CA ASN A 164 -0.16 -10.78 -2.28
C ASN A 164 -1.00 -11.73 -3.14
N MET A 165 -2.02 -12.35 -2.56
CA MET A 165 -2.96 -13.22 -3.29
C MET A 165 -2.24 -14.26 -4.17
N GLN A 166 -1.24 -14.95 -3.63
CA GLN A 166 -0.50 -15.98 -4.35
C GLN A 166 -1.39 -17.21 -4.59
N TYR A 167 -1.48 -17.67 -5.85
CA TYR A 167 -2.33 -18.79 -6.23
C TYR A 167 -1.63 -19.78 -7.17
N ASP A 168 -1.44 -19.42 -8.43
CA ASP A 168 -0.96 -20.30 -9.49
C ASP A 168 0.52 -20.10 -9.83
N SER A 169 1.13 -19.01 -9.41
CA SER A 169 2.53 -18.67 -9.67
C SER A 169 3.33 -18.65 -8.38
N GLU A 170 4.53 -19.24 -8.41
CA GLU A 170 5.50 -19.18 -7.30
C GLU A 170 6.14 -17.79 -7.16
N ILE A 171 6.09 -16.99 -8.21
CA ILE A 171 6.82 -15.73 -8.31
C ILE A 171 5.89 -14.52 -8.20
N PHE A 172 4.68 -14.63 -8.74
CA PHE A 172 3.73 -13.53 -8.84
C PHE A 172 2.44 -13.81 -8.06
N GLY A 173 1.83 -12.76 -7.57
CA GLY A 173 0.47 -12.79 -7.06
C GLY A 173 -0.57 -12.87 -8.18
N ALA A 174 -1.78 -13.29 -7.84
CA ALA A 174 -2.89 -13.36 -8.77
C ALA A 174 -3.24 -11.98 -9.34
N SER A 175 -3.72 -11.97 -10.58
CA SER A 175 -4.07 -10.72 -11.25
C SER A 175 -5.35 -10.10 -10.66
N ASN A 176 -5.38 -8.78 -10.53
CA ASN A 176 -6.59 -8.02 -10.14
C ASN A 176 -7.69 -8.02 -11.22
N ARG A 177 -7.61 -8.87 -12.24
CA ARG A 177 -8.61 -8.97 -13.31
C ARG A 177 -10.01 -9.32 -12.81
N CYS A 178 -10.14 -10.01 -11.69
CA CYS A 178 -11.42 -10.28 -11.05
C CYS A 178 -12.20 -9.00 -10.70
N MET A 179 -11.52 -7.86 -10.55
CA MET A 179 -12.11 -6.56 -10.30
C MET A 179 -12.65 -5.87 -11.56
N LEU A 180 -12.30 -6.33 -12.77
CA LEU A 180 -12.70 -5.69 -14.03
C LEU A 180 -14.22 -5.47 -14.16
N PRO A 181 -15.08 -6.44 -13.84
CA PRO A 181 -16.53 -6.22 -13.92
C PRO A 181 -17.01 -5.08 -13.00
N THR A 182 -16.51 -5.03 -11.77
CA THR A 182 -16.81 -3.97 -10.79
C THR A 182 -16.34 -2.60 -11.30
N MET A 183 -15.13 -2.54 -11.83
CA MET A 183 -14.55 -1.32 -12.40
C MET A 183 -15.35 -0.84 -13.64
N GLN A 184 -15.79 -1.76 -14.49
CA GLN A 184 -16.65 -1.45 -15.63
C GLN A 184 -17.97 -0.86 -15.18
N MET A 185 -18.61 -1.43 -14.16
CA MET A 185 -19.85 -0.89 -13.62
C MET A 185 -19.67 0.53 -13.08
N ILE A 186 -18.59 0.81 -12.34
CA ILE A 186 -18.28 2.17 -11.84
C ILE A 186 -18.11 3.15 -13.00
N SER A 187 -17.35 2.77 -14.03
CA SER A 187 -17.13 3.61 -15.21
C SER A 187 -18.41 3.89 -15.98
N GLN A 188 -19.24 2.86 -16.21
CA GLN A 188 -20.54 3.01 -16.89
C GLN A 188 -21.50 3.88 -16.09
N GLN A 189 -21.51 3.76 -14.76
CA GLN A 189 -22.32 4.61 -13.90
C GLN A 189 -21.89 6.08 -14.00
N ALA A 190 -20.58 6.36 -13.93
CA ALA A 190 -20.06 7.71 -14.08
C ALA A 190 -20.43 8.31 -15.44
N GLN A 191 -20.35 7.53 -16.52
CA GLN A 191 -20.80 7.94 -17.85
C GLN A 191 -22.32 8.19 -17.88
N SER A 192 -23.11 7.30 -17.29
CA SER A 192 -24.59 7.44 -17.25
C SER A 192 -25.02 8.70 -16.50
N VAL A 193 -24.34 9.04 -15.40
CA VAL A 193 -24.58 10.29 -14.66
C VAL A 193 -24.23 11.52 -15.52
N MET A 194 -23.07 11.49 -16.19
CA MET A 194 -22.66 12.59 -17.07
C MET A 194 -23.59 12.76 -18.26
N GLU A 195 -23.99 11.68 -18.89
CA GLU A 195 -24.95 11.70 -20.00
C GLU A 195 -26.34 12.11 -19.53
N GLY A 196 -26.78 11.63 -18.36
CA GLY A 196 -28.02 12.05 -17.72
C GLY A 196 -28.05 13.56 -17.46
N ALA A 197 -26.95 14.11 -16.93
CA ALA A 197 -26.83 15.56 -16.71
C ALA A 197 -26.87 16.36 -18.03
N LYS A 198 -26.15 15.90 -19.07
CA LYS A 198 -26.19 16.51 -20.40
C LYS A 198 -27.60 16.43 -21.03
N ASN A 199 -28.27 15.29 -20.89
CA ASN A 199 -29.60 15.09 -21.42
C ASN A 199 -30.66 15.88 -20.66
N ALA A 200 -30.51 16.05 -19.35
CA ALA A 200 -31.40 16.90 -18.55
C ALA A 200 -31.26 18.39 -18.89
N ALA A 201 -30.04 18.82 -19.27
CA ALA A 201 -29.83 20.20 -19.74
C ALA A 201 -30.33 20.45 -21.19
N SER A 202 -30.57 19.39 -21.96
CA SER A 202 -31.07 19.52 -23.32
C SER A 202 -32.61 19.42 -23.35
N LEU A 203 -33.28 20.49 -23.73
CA LEU A 203 -34.72 20.50 -24.00
C LEU A 203 -35.02 19.61 -25.21
N ARG A 204 -35.80 18.56 -25.00
CA ARG A 204 -36.21 17.65 -26.06
C ARG A 204 -37.71 17.82 -26.28
N PHE A 205 -38.09 18.03 -27.54
CA PHE A 205 -39.47 18.14 -27.94
C PHE A 205 -39.80 17.06 -28.93
N MET A 206 -41.05 16.54 -28.85
CA MET A 206 -41.66 15.74 -29.86
C MET A 206 -42.73 16.60 -30.50
N ALA A 207 -42.57 16.90 -31.79
CA ALA A 207 -43.53 17.65 -32.57
C ALA A 207 -44.09 16.76 -33.68
N ARG A 208 -45.41 16.70 -33.79
CA ARG A 208 -46.07 16.05 -34.92
C ARG A 208 -46.28 17.08 -36.00
N ILE A 209 -45.88 16.75 -37.23
CA ILE A 209 -46.12 17.60 -38.40
C ILE A 209 -47.40 17.13 -39.07
N ALA A 210 -48.30 18.07 -39.37
CA ALA A 210 -49.60 17.79 -39.97
C ALA A 210 -49.55 17.21 -41.41
N THR A 211 -48.39 17.43 -42.09
CA THR A 211 -48.22 17.02 -43.48
C THR A 211 -47.18 15.89 -43.60
N VAL A 212 -47.41 14.96 -44.55
CA VAL A 212 -46.43 13.89 -44.84
C VAL A 212 -45.25 14.46 -45.58
N LEU A 213 -44.07 14.44 -44.92
CA LEU A 213 -42.82 14.92 -45.47
C LEU A 213 -41.90 13.76 -45.89
N LYS A 214 -41.07 13.98 -46.92
CA LYS A 214 -39.99 13.05 -47.27
C LYS A 214 -38.88 13.09 -46.21
N PRO A 215 -38.07 12.04 -46.08
CA PRO A 215 -37.02 11.97 -45.07
C PRO A 215 -36.02 13.14 -45.08
N GLU A 216 -35.66 13.68 -46.26
CA GLU A 216 -34.78 14.85 -46.40
C GLU A 216 -35.47 16.13 -45.87
N GLN A 217 -36.73 16.34 -46.22
CA GLN A 217 -37.52 17.47 -45.74
C GLN A 217 -37.73 17.40 -44.21
N LEU A 218 -37.85 16.20 -43.64
CA LEU A 218 -37.95 16.00 -42.19
C LEU A 218 -36.66 16.38 -41.48
N LYS A 219 -35.51 16.12 -42.10
CA LYS A 219 -34.20 16.54 -41.57
C LYS A 219 -34.01 18.05 -41.59
N GLU A 220 -34.39 18.68 -42.69
CA GLU A 220 -34.35 20.15 -42.83
C GLU A 220 -35.28 20.82 -41.82
N GLU A 221 -36.48 20.31 -41.66
CA GLU A 221 -37.44 20.86 -40.72
C GLU A 221 -37.01 20.70 -39.28
N ARG A 222 -36.38 19.56 -38.94
CA ARG A 222 -35.80 19.35 -37.61
C ARG A 222 -34.67 20.34 -37.33
N LYS A 223 -33.84 20.61 -38.35
CA LYS A 223 -32.74 21.56 -38.23
C LYS A 223 -33.29 22.99 -38.03
N ARG A 224 -34.28 23.38 -38.83
CA ARG A 224 -34.95 24.68 -38.73
C ARG A 224 -35.59 24.87 -37.35
N PHE A 225 -36.36 23.88 -36.87
CA PHE A 225 -36.98 23.91 -35.55
C PHE A 225 -35.97 24.08 -34.43
N THR A 226 -34.84 23.37 -34.53
CA THR A 226 -33.77 23.45 -33.53
C THR A 226 -33.10 24.81 -33.53
N GLU A 227 -32.78 25.37 -34.71
CA GLU A 227 -32.12 26.65 -34.83
C GLU A 227 -33.02 27.83 -34.41
N GLU A 228 -34.31 27.78 -34.77
CA GLU A 228 -35.26 28.86 -34.46
C GLU A 228 -35.73 28.84 -33.00
N ASN A 229 -35.93 27.66 -32.40
CA ASN A 229 -36.56 27.53 -31.08
C ASN A 229 -35.60 27.15 -29.96
N LEU A 230 -34.50 26.45 -30.26
CA LEU A 230 -33.57 25.91 -29.26
C LEU A 230 -32.17 26.50 -29.39
N GLY A 231 -31.96 27.47 -30.28
CA GLY A 231 -30.67 28.18 -30.41
C GLY A 231 -30.33 28.99 -29.18
N ALA A 232 -29.03 29.16 -28.91
CA ALA A 232 -28.50 29.89 -27.74
C ALA A 232 -28.97 31.37 -27.71
N ASP A 233 -29.43 31.91 -28.86
CA ASP A 233 -29.90 33.29 -28.97
C ASP A 233 -31.36 33.48 -28.50
N ASN A 234 -32.11 32.39 -28.27
CA ASN A 234 -33.47 32.45 -27.79
C ASN A 234 -33.55 32.46 -26.24
N ASN A 235 -33.03 33.54 -25.66
CA ASN A 235 -32.98 33.73 -24.23
C ASN A 235 -34.34 34.03 -23.55
N ASN A 236 -35.42 34.18 -24.31
CA ASN A 236 -36.71 34.63 -23.76
C ASN A 236 -37.61 33.50 -23.26
N GLY A 237 -37.23 32.22 -23.41
CA GLY A 237 -37.95 31.07 -22.87
C GLY A 237 -39.35 30.85 -23.50
N VAL A 238 -39.69 31.58 -24.55
CA VAL A 238 -40.97 31.46 -25.28
C VAL A 238 -40.74 30.72 -26.59
N LEU A 239 -41.39 29.59 -26.76
CA LEU A 239 -41.41 28.81 -27.99
C LEU A 239 -42.69 29.16 -28.77
N LEU A 240 -42.56 29.65 -29.98
CA LEU A 240 -43.66 29.95 -30.87
C LEU A 240 -43.78 28.84 -31.94
N PHE A 241 -44.96 28.31 -32.12
CA PHE A 241 -45.25 27.26 -33.08
C PHE A 241 -46.27 27.74 -34.11
N ASP A 242 -46.06 27.38 -35.36
CA ASP A 242 -47.01 27.58 -36.46
C ASP A 242 -48.01 26.40 -36.51
N GLU A 243 -49.15 26.59 -37.15
CA GLU A 243 -50.19 25.54 -37.40
C GLU A 243 -49.64 24.28 -38.08
N LYS A 244 -48.43 24.35 -38.61
CA LYS A 244 -47.71 23.23 -39.19
C LYS A 244 -47.39 22.13 -38.19
N TYR A 245 -47.27 22.48 -36.92
CA TYR A 245 -46.93 21.54 -35.84
C TYR A 245 -48.16 21.24 -35.00
N GLU A 246 -48.61 20.00 -35.10
CA GLU A 246 -49.63 19.45 -34.20
C GLU A 246 -48.94 18.81 -33.00
N ASP A 247 -49.48 19.02 -31.81
CA ASP A 247 -49.11 18.26 -30.60
C ASP A 247 -47.61 18.32 -30.25
N VAL A 248 -47.12 19.52 -29.95
CA VAL A 248 -45.76 19.71 -29.46
C VAL A 248 -45.71 19.37 -27.98
N LYS A 249 -44.98 18.31 -27.63
CA LYS A 249 -44.81 17.87 -26.25
C LYS A 249 -43.32 17.90 -25.87
N GLN A 250 -43.02 18.46 -24.70
CA GLN A 250 -41.71 18.31 -24.12
C GLN A 250 -41.53 16.88 -23.59
N ILE A 251 -40.47 16.22 -24.03
CA ILE A 251 -40.10 14.92 -23.53
C ILE A 251 -39.25 15.15 -22.28
N SER A 252 -39.85 14.97 -21.10
CA SER A 252 -39.08 14.89 -19.87
C SER A 252 -38.45 13.50 -19.81
N SER A 253 -37.16 13.40 -20.15
CA SER A 253 -36.42 12.19 -19.84
C SER A 253 -35.96 12.29 -18.38
N THR A 254 -36.54 11.46 -17.52
CA THR A 254 -35.98 11.23 -16.20
C THR A 254 -34.64 10.52 -16.42
N PRO A 255 -33.49 11.12 -16.08
CA PRO A 255 -32.23 10.42 -16.20
C PRO A 255 -32.30 9.17 -15.32
N TYR A 256 -31.86 8.04 -15.86
CA TYR A 256 -31.72 6.83 -15.05
C TYR A 256 -30.66 7.13 -13.98
N ALA A 257 -31.11 7.28 -12.76
CA ALA A 257 -30.22 7.37 -11.59
C ALA A 257 -30.07 5.96 -11.02
N VAL A 258 -28.84 5.49 -10.94
CA VAL A 258 -28.56 4.23 -10.21
C VAL A 258 -28.93 4.46 -8.75
N PRO A 259 -29.70 3.55 -8.10
CA PRO A 259 -30.04 3.69 -6.69
C PRO A 259 -28.79 3.82 -5.82
N ASP A 260 -28.81 4.74 -4.86
CA ASP A 260 -27.68 5.01 -3.95
C ASP A 260 -27.18 3.75 -3.24
N ALA A 261 -28.08 2.83 -2.88
CA ALA A 261 -27.75 1.55 -2.29
C ALA A 261 -26.89 0.65 -3.21
N GLN A 262 -27.13 0.68 -4.53
CA GLN A 262 -26.29 -0.07 -5.48
C GLN A 262 -24.90 0.59 -5.64
N MET A 263 -24.85 1.91 -5.64
CA MET A 263 -23.59 2.66 -5.67
C MET A 263 -22.74 2.33 -4.45
N GLU A 264 -23.33 2.31 -3.27
CA GLU A 264 -22.64 1.99 -2.03
C GLU A 264 -22.17 0.53 -2.01
N GLN A 265 -23.01 -0.41 -2.48
CA GLN A 265 -22.62 -1.82 -2.58
C GLN A 265 -21.41 -2.02 -3.51
N ILE A 266 -21.36 -1.35 -4.66
CA ILE A 266 -20.23 -1.46 -5.59
C ILE A 266 -18.96 -0.87 -4.97
N ARG A 267 -19.09 0.26 -4.26
CA ARG A 267 -17.98 0.86 -3.52
C ARG A 267 -17.46 -0.08 -2.44
N GLN A 268 -18.37 -0.67 -1.69
CA GLN A 268 -18.03 -1.62 -0.63
C GLN A 268 -17.29 -2.84 -1.18
N ASN A 269 -17.72 -3.41 -2.32
CA ASN A 269 -17.02 -4.52 -2.97
C ASN A 269 -15.56 -4.18 -3.32
N VAL A 270 -15.27 -2.93 -3.72
CA VAL A 270 -13.89 -2.49 -3.95
C VAL A 270 -13.10 -2.46 -2.64
N PHE A 271 -13.68 -1.91 -1.57
CA PHE A 271 -13.02 -1.79 -0.29
C PHE A 271 -12.75 -3.15 0.35
N ASP A 272 -13.72 -4.05 0.30
CA ASP A 272 -13.62 -5.42 0.80
C ASP A 272 -12.52 -6.19 0.07
N TYR A 273 -12.41 -6.02 -1.25
CA TYR A 273 -11.35 -6.64 -2.05
C TYR A 273 -9.94 -6.22 -1.60
N PHE A 274 -9.75 -4.95 -1.26
CA PHE A 274 -8.47 -4.45 -0.77
C PHE A 274 -8.27 -4.62 0.75
N GLY A 275 -9.28 -5.12 1.46
CA GLY A 275 -9.25 -5.32 2.90
C GLY A 275 -9.26 -4.01 3.69
N VAL A 276 -10.04 -3.02 3.22
CA VAL A 276 -10.15 -1.70 3.86
C VAL A 276 -11.61 -1.36 4.03
N ASN A 277 -12.01 -0.89 5.20
CA ASN A 277 -13.37 -0.41 5.42
C ASN A 277 -13.49 1.11 5.22
N SER A 278 -14.72 1.61 5.09
CA SER A 278 -14.99 3.03 4.86
C SER A 278 -14.52 3.93 6.01
N ASN A 279 -14.54 3.44 7.26
CA ASN A 279 -14.09 4.20 8.42
C ASN A 279 -12.57 4.41 8.42
N ILE A 280 -11.81 3.39 8.03
CA ILE A 280 -10.35 3.51 7.83
C ILE A 280 -10.03 4.52 6.73
N LEU A 281 -10.75 4.45 5.59
CA LEU A 281 -10.58 5.41 4.49
C LEU A 281 -10.84 6.86 4.90
N GLN A 282 -11.87 7.09 5.70
CA GLN A 282 -12.28 8.42 6.15
C GLN A 282 -11.54 8.89 7.42
N ASN A 283 -10.63 8.08 7.99
CA ASN A 283 -9.96 8.33 9.26
C ASN A 283 -10.94 8.54 10.43
N LYS A 284 -12.07 7.83 10.41
CA LYS A 284 -13.12 7.87 11.45
C LYS A 284 -13.23 6.56 12.23
N PHE A 285 -12.16 5.78 12.24
CA PHE A 285 -12.13 4.45 12.84
C PHE A 285 -12.03 4.53 14.38
N THR A 286 -12.63 3.54 15.02
CA THR A 286 -12.45 3.24 16.45
C THR A 286 -11.14 2.47 16.67
N SER A 287 -10.66 2.38 17.92
CA SER A 287 -9.48 1.56 18.26
C SER A 287 -9.65 0.11 17.84
N GLN A 288 -10.85 -0.46 18.02
CA GLN A 288 -11.14 -1.85 17.62
C GLN A 288 -11.11 -2.06 16.09
N GLU A 289 -11.69 -1.15 15.32
CA GLU A 289 -11.67 -1.21 13.86
C GLU A 289 -10.24 -1.08 13.31
N TRP A 290 -9.45 -0.23 13.95
CA TRP A 290 -8.05 -0.08 13.60
C TRP A 290 -7.23 -1.33 13.93
N GLU A 291 -7.45 -1.93 15.10
CA GLU A 291 -6.78 -3.17 15.52
C GLU A 291 -7.11 -4.32 14.55
N ALA A 292 -8.39 -4.51 14.23
CA ALA A 292 -8.82 -5.51 13.24
C ALA A 292 -8.19 -5.28 11.85
N PHE A 293 -8.11 -4.02 11.39
CA PHE A 293 -7.45 -3.67 10.14
C PHE A 293 -5.94 -3.93 10.20
N TYR A 294 -5.29 -3.57 11.32
CA TYR A 294 -3.88 -3.81 11.51
C TYR A 294 -3.55 -5.30 11.47
N GLU A 295 -4.24 -6.11 12.25
CA GLU A 295 -4.02 -7.56 12.32
C GLU A 295 -4.39 -8.28 11.02
N GLY A 296 -5.46 -7.86 10.35
CA GLY A 296 -5.93 -8.50 9.13
C GLY A 296 -5.21 -8.09 7.85
N ALA A 297 -4.70 -6.85 7.78
CA ALA A 297 -4.14 -6.32 6.56
C ALA A 297 -2.67 -5.87 6.69
N ILE A 298 -2.32 -5.14 7.74
CA ILE A 298 -0.98 -4.53 7.87
C ILE A 298 0.04 -5.54 8.44
N GLU A 299 -0.33 -6.31 9.45
CA GLU A 299 0.58 -7.25 10.09
C GLU A 299 1.07 -8.36 9.15
N PRO A 300 0.22 -9.01 8.32
CA PRO A 300 0.70 -9.99 7.34
C PRO A 300 1.70 -9.38 6.34
N PHE A 301 1.49 -8.14 5.92
CA PHE A 301 2.44 -7.40 5.08
C PHE A 301 3.75 -7.15 5.82
N ALA A 302 3.70 -6.72 7.08
CA ALA A 302 4.87 -6.46 7.91
C ALA A 302 5.69 -7.73 8.18
N VAL A 303 5.03 -8.86 8.43
CA VAL A 303 5.67 -10.17 8.61
C VAL A 303 6.40 -10.58 7.34
N GLN A 304 5.74 -10.51 6.18
CA GLN A 304 6.36 -10.85 4.89
C GLN A 304 7.54 -9.92 4.59
N LEU A 305 7.40 -8.62 4.81
CA LEU A 305 8.45 -7.63 4.62
C LEU A 305 9.67 -7.91 5.52
N SER A 306 9.43 -8.31 6.76
CA SER A 306 10.46 -8.70 7.73
C SER A 306 11.26 -9.90 7.25
N GLN A 307 10.57 -10.95 6.80
CA GLN A 307 11.18 -12.16 6.26
C GLN A 307 11.99 -11.87 4.99
N VAL A 308 11.45 -11.07 4.09
CA VAL A 308 12.12 -10.70 2.83
C VAL A 308 13.39 -9.90 3.11
N HIS A 309 13.34 -8.89 3.95
CA HIS A 309 14.55 -8.12 4.27
C HIS A 309 15.59 -8.97 5.03
N THR A 310 15.13 -9.82 5.94
CA THR A 310 16.02 -10.73 6.67
C THR A 310 16.76 -11.67 5.72
N SER A 311 16.06 -12.28 4.77
CA SER A 311 16.65 -13.22 3.80
C SER A 311 17.60 -12.53 2.79
N MET A 312 17.35 -11.27 2.47
CA MET A 312 18.23 -10.48 1.57
C MET A 312 19.54 -10.07 2.24
N VAL A 313 19.52 -9.85 3.55
CA VAL A 313 20.63 -9.26 4.30
C VAL A 313 21.48 -10.31 5.00
N PHE A 314 20.84 -11.30 5.60
CA PHE A 314 21.52 -12.27 6.45
C PHE A 314 21.54 -13.65 5.79
N SER A 315 22.69 -14.32 5.89
CA SER A 315 22.81 -15.73 5.53
C SER A 315 22.03 -16.60 6.52
N THR A 316 21.66 -17.81 6.11
CA THR A 316 20.95 -18.79 6.96
C THR A 316 21.66 -19.01 8.29
N ARG A 317 23.03 -19.00 8.30
CA ARG A 317 23.81 -19.12 9.52
C ARG A 317 23.63 -17.93 10.46
N GLN A 318 23.62 -16.71 9.93
CA GLN A 318 23.42 -15.49 10.72
C GLN A 318 22.00 -15.42 11.30
N VAL A 319 20.99 -15.85 10.53
CA VAL A 319 19.62 -15.98 11.03
C VAL A 319 19.55 -16.97 12.18
N GLY A 320 20.25 -18.10 12.09
CA GLY A 320 20.34 -19.09 13.16
C GLY A 320 20.97 -18.57 14.46
N PHE A 321 21.76 -17.48 14.39
CA PHE A 321 22.30 -16.76 15.55
C PHE A 321 21.43 -15.59 16.03
N GLY A 322 20.17 -15.52 15.59
CA GLY A 322 19.20 -14.50 16.02
C GLY A 322 19.35 -13.15 15.34
N ASN A 323 20.01 -13.09 14.17
CA ASN A 323 20.00 -11.87 13.35
C ASN A 323 18.74 -11.82 12.51
N GLU A 324 17.93 -10.80 12.70
CA GLU A 324 16.67 -10.60 11.98
C GLU A 324 16.34 -9.12 11.81
N ILE A 325 15.56 -8.82 10.79
CA ILE A 325 14.96 -7.51 10.57
C ILE A 325 13.46 -7.65 10.77
N LEU A 326 12.93 -6.90 11.73
CA LEU A 326 11.51 -6.86 12.04
C LEU A 326 10.92 -5.51 11.62
N TRP A 327 9.82 -5.55 10.92
CA TRP A 327 8.99 -4.39 10.64
C TRP A 327 7.76 -4.48 11.52
N THR A 328 7.60 -3.54 12.41
CA THR A 328 6.48 -3.53 13.38
C THR A 328 5.79 -2.17 13.38
N GLY A 329 4.48 -2.18 13.57
CA GLY A 329 3.73 -0.97 13.81
C GLY A 329 3.77 -0.58 15.29
N ASP A 330 3.77 0.70 15.56
CA ASP A 330 3.57 1.20 16.91
C ASP A 330 2.06 1.08 17.26
N ARG A 331 1.71 -0.06 17.86
CA ARG A 331 0.33 -0.33 18.29
C ARG A 331 -0.15 0.69 19.33
N LEU A 332 0.77 1.21 20.14
CA LEU A 332 0.45 2.17 21.19
C LEU A 332 0.07 3.54 20.63
N HIS A 333 0.51 3.88 19.43
CA HIS A 333 0.22 5.20 18.83
C HIS A 333 -1.28 5.41 18.56
N HIS A 334 -2.03 4.35 18.30
CA HIS A 334 -3.46 4.41 17.98
C HIS A 334 -4.38 4.23 19.20
N MET A 335 -3.83 3.93 20.37
CA MET A 335 -4.59 3.90 21.61
C MET A 335 -4.99 5.32 22.03
N SER A 336 -6.17 5.45 22.59
CA SER A 336 -6.59 6.72 23.20
C SER A 336 -5.68 7.11 24.37
N THR A 337 -5.61 8.39 24.69
CA THR A 337 -4.80 8.87 25.82
C THR A 337 -5.20 8.19 27.13
N ALA A 338 -6.49 7.90 27.32
CA ALA A 338 -6.99 7.21 28.50
C ALA A 338 -6.50 5.76 28.58
N GLU A 339 -6.57 5.03 27.47
CA GLU A 339 -6.06 3.64 27.36
C GLU A 339 -4.55 3.60 27.61
N LYS A 340 -3.79 4.52 26.98
CA LYS A 340 -2.34 4.64 27.22
C LYS A 340 -2.00 4.87 28.68
N THR A 341 -2.71 5.79 29.31
CA THR A 341 -2.47 6.12 30.74
C THR A 341 -2.75 4.91 31.64
N THR A 342 -3.83 4.17 31.35
CA THR A 342 -4.17 2.96 32.10
C THR A 342 -3.14 1.85 31.90
N LEU A 343 -2.69 1.64 30.65
CA LEU A 343 -1.65 0.65 30.32
C LEU A 343 -0.33 0.99 31.01
N ILE A 344 0.13 2.24 30.90
CA ILE A 344 1.36 2.71 31.52
C ILE A 344 1.30 2.55 33.05
N ALA A 345 0.21 2.95 33.68
CA ALA A 345 0.04 2.79 35.12
C ALA A 345 0.14 1.32 35.55
N THR A 346 -0.50 0.42 34.78
CA THR A 346 -0.48 -1.02 35.06
C THR A 346 0.91 -1.63 34.88
N LEU A 347 1.62 -1.28 33.81
CA LEU A 347 2.96 -1.80 33.51
C LEU A 347 4.02 -1.23 34.46
N PHE A 348 3.90 0.05 34.82
CA PHE A 348 4.80 0.71 35.75
C PHE A 348 4.65 0.13 37.18
N ASP A 349 3.43 -0.06 37.65
CA ASP A 349 3.15 -0.64 38.96
C ASP A 349 3.73 -2.07 39.13
N ARG A 350 3.85 -2.79 38.03
CA ARG A 350 4.40 -4.16 38.00
C ARG A 350 5.90 -4.20 37.67
N GLY A 351 6.54 -3.05 37.44
CA GLY A 351 7.95 -2.95 37.13
C GLY A 351 8.34 -3.47 35.74
N PHE A 352 7.39 -3.54 34.79
CA PHE A 352 7.67 -3.95 33.40
C PHE A 352 8.31 -2.84 32.58
N ILE A 353 8.04 -1.58 32.91
CA ILE A 353 8.58 -0.39 32.22
C ILE A 353 9.20 0.58 33.22
N THR A 354 10.22 1.30 32.75
CA THR A 354 10.82 2.42 33.48
C THR A 354 9.97 3.69 33.38
N HIS A 355 10.26 4.66 34.20
CA HIS A 355 9.57 5.96 34.16
C HIS A 355 9.80 6.68 32.82
N ASN A 356 11.01 6.60 32.26
CA ASN A 356 11.36 7.20 30.98
C ASN A 356 10.67 6.50 29.81
N GLU A 357 10.55 5.18 29.79
CA GLU A 357 9.78 4.44 28.77
C GLU A 357 8.29 4.82 28.82
N GLY A 358 7.71 4.95 30.00
CA GLY A 358 6.32 5.44 30.16
C GLY A 358 6.15 6.88 29.65
N ARG A 359 7.14 7.74 29.85
CA ARG A 359 7.15 9.11 29.32
C ARG A 359 7.28 9.14 27.80
N GLU A 360 8.12 8.29 27.23
CA GLU A 360 8.28 8.15 25.77
C GLU A 360 6.96 7.74 25.10
N ILE A 361 6.23 6.79 25.68
CA ILE A 361 4.89 6.38 25.17
C ILE A 361 3.90 7.57 25.12
N LEU A 362 4.06 8.53 26.05
CA LEU A 362 3.26 9.76 26.09
C LEU A 362 3.87 10.93 25.29
N ASN A 363 4.96 10.69 24.53
CA ASN A 363 5.73 11.73 23.82
C ASN A 363 6.28 12.83 24.77
N MET A 364 6.67 12.46 25.98
CA MET A 364 7.30 13.37 26.96
C MET A 364 8.83 13.14 26.95
N ALA A 365 9.61 14.21 27.12
CA ALA A 365 11.05 14.10 27.24
C ALA A 365 11.48 13.27 28.46
N PRO A 366 12.56 12.46 28.35
CA PRO A 366 13.09 11.71 29.47
C PRO A 366 13.56 12.64 30.62
N VAL A 367 13.56 12.13 31.85
CA VAL A 367 14.05 12.84 33.03
C VAL A 367 15.24 12.10 33.62
N GLU A 368 16.12 12.84 34.27
CA GLU A 368 17.29 12.28 34.95
C GLU A 368 16.85 11.31 36.07
N GLY A 369 17.46 10.12 36.09
CA GLY A 369 17.11 9.07 37.06
C GLY A 369 15.84 8.28 36.72
N GLY A 370 15.17 8.57 35.59
CA GLY A 370 13.91 7.91 35.19
C GLY A 370 14.10 6.52 34.54
N ASP A 371 15.33 6.01 34.40
CA ASP A 371 15.63 4.69 33.79
C ASP A 371 15.65 3.54 34.83
N LYS A 372 15.20 3.81 36.05
CA LYS A 372 15.12 2.81 37.12
C LYS A 372 13.74 2.13 37.10
N PHE A 373 13.75 0.83 37.32
CA PHE A 373 12.53 0.07 37.56
C PHE A 373 12.07 0.29 39.00
N TYR A 374 10.78 0.57 39.16
CA TYR A 374 10.13 0.68 40.44
C TYR A 374 9.08 -0.42 40.57
N ILE A 375 9.13 -1.14 41.71
CA ILE A 375 8.14 -2.16 42.04
C ILE A 375 7.41 -1.68 43.28
N ARG A 376 6.10 -1.89 43.33
CA ARG A 376 5.33 -1.56 44.56
C ARG A 376 5.91 -2.30 45.75
N LYS A 377 5.99 -1.63 46.87
CA LYS A 377 6.55 -2.15 48.13
C LYS A 377 5.92 -3.50 48.55
N GLU A 378 4.62 -3.69 48.27
CA GLU A 378 3.88 -4.93 48.53
C GLU A 378 4.45 -6.17 47.79
N TYR A 379 5.14 -5.98 46.67
CA TYR A 379 5.82 -7.05 45.93
C TYR A 379 7.30 -7.20 46.34
N ALA A 380 7.89 -6.21 47.00
CA ALA A 380 9.27 -6.25 47.47
C ALA A 380 9.40 -7.00 48.81
N GLU A 381 8.37 -7.00 49.63
CA GLU A 381 8.36 -7.68 50.92
C GLU A 381 8.44 -9.20 50.82
N THR A 382 7.93 -9.80 49.72
CA THR A 382 8.03 -11.24 49.45
C THR A 382 9.41 -11.71 49.05
N LEU A 383 10.33 -10.82 48.65
CA LEU A 383 11.72 -11.15 48.31
C LEU A 383 12.71 -10.98 49.48
N THR A 384 12.34 -10.21 50.50
CA THR A 384 13.19 -9.99 51.68
C THR A 384 13.02 -11.05 52.75
N GLU A 385 11.84 -11.70 52.86
CA GLU A 385 11.62 -12.80 53.83
C GLU A 385 12.40 -14.07 53.45
N SER A 386 12.77 -14.28 52.17
CA SER A 386 13.54 -15.45 51.73
C SER A 386 15.07 -15.29 51.90
N VAL A 387 15.57 -14.08 52.22
CA VAL A 387 17.01 -13.80 52.37
C VAL A 387 17.43 -13.65 53.83
N GLU A 388 16.48 -13.31 54.75
CA GLU A 388 16.77 -13.17 56.18
C GLU A 388 16.82 -14.51 56.89
N ASP A 389 16.10 -15.56 56.44
CA ASP A 389 16.13 -16.89 57.07
C ASP A 389 17.40 -17.73 56.75
N GLU A 390 18.22 -17.37 55.76
CA GLU A 390 19.47 -18.05 55.48
C GLU A 390 20.71 -17.48 56.24
N ASN A 391 20.58 -16.32 56.92
CA ASN A 391 21.70 -15.71 57.63
C ASN A 391 21.70 -15.88 59.15
N GLU A 392 20.64 -16.49 59.77
CA GLU A 392 20.65 -16.73 61.23
C GLU A 392 21.10 -18.09 61.68
N GLU A 393 21.33 -19.08 60.80
CA GLU A 393 21.83 -20.42 61.19
C GLU A 393 23.36 -20.59 61.20
N GLY A 394 24.16 -19.49 61.10
CA GLY A 394 25.60 -19.53 60.94
C GLY A 394 26.46 -19.01 62.10
N ILE A 395 25.92 -18.66 63.29
CA ILE A 395 26.76 -18.18 64.42
C ILE A 395 26.33 -18.84 65.73
N PHE A 396 26.68 -20.12 65.94
CA PHE A 396 26.88 -20.66 67.27
C PHE A 396 27.98 -21.77 67.22
N ASP A 397 28.91 -21.57 68.16
CA ASP A 397 29.89 -22.50 68.69
C ASP A 397 31.29 -22.52 68.08
N ASN A 398 32.11 -21.71 68.75
CA ASN A 398 33.44 -22.16 69.16
C ASN A 398 34.01 -21.25 70.27
N ASN A 399 33.61 -21.50 71.49
CA ASN A 399 34.44 -21.13 72.60
C ASN A 399 34.10 -21.99 73.83
N SER A 400 34.78 -23.15 73.98
CA SER A 400 35.03 -23.76 75.30
C SER A 400 36.15 -24.77 75.13
N GLY A 401 37.26 -24.50 75.85
CA GLY A 401 38.12 -25.61 76.22
C GLY A 401 39.61 -25.33 76.20
N SER A 402 40.15 -24.81 77.34
CA SER A 402 41.46 -25.00 77.92
C SER A 402 42.64 -24.23 77.39
#